data_03a0ee4c9bfe4fb29246f6c0de2842b7
#
_entry.id   03a0ee4c9bfe4fb29246f6c0de2842b7
#
_cell.length_a   1.000
_cell.length_b   1.000
_cell.length_c   1.000
_cell.angle_alpha   90.00
_cell.angle_beta   90.00
_cell.angle_gamma   90.00
#
_symmetry.space_group_name_H-M   'P 1'
#
loop_
_entity.id
_entity.type
_entity.pdbx_description
1 polymer ?
#
loop_
_entity_poly.entity_id
_entity_poly.type
_entity_poly.pdbx_seq_one_letter_code
_entity_poly.pdbx_strand_id
1 'polypeptide(L)'
;MTIQLQTVPMIVFVGVVLCWFVFAAVFLLRKKPPQPPERKRDRASIYGIVLQGAGYALAWAVHRPYFSPIVPLPQPAEVALAATALLLAPCSVWLVMSAVRTLGKQWSFAARLVDEHRLVIEGPYQWVRNPIYTGMLG
;
A
#
# COMPACT_ATOMS: atom_id res chain seq x y z
N MET A 1 -25.65 0.21 -25.47
CA MET A 1 -25.13 -0.98 -24.74
C MET A 1 -23.66 -0.81 -24.25
N THR A 2 -23.03 0.29 -24.57
CA THR A 2 -21.60 0.59 -24.22
C THR A 2 -21.37 1.15 -22.81
N ILE A 3 -22.41 1.65 -22.14
CA ILE A 3 -22.28 2.28 -20.82
C ILE A 3 -22.06 1.27 -19.70
N GLN A 4 -22.56 0.03 -19.81
CA GLN A 4 -22.43 -0.98 -18.75
C GLN A 4 -21.01 -1.57 -18.67
N LEU A 5 -20.28 -1.66 -19.77
CA LEU A 5 -18.90 -2.18 -19.80
C LEU A 5 -17.90 -1.25 -19.11
N GLN A 6 -18.21 0.03 -18.99
CA GLN A 6 -17.33 1.01 -18.32
C GLN A 6 -17.65 1.20 -16.81
N THR A 7 -18.78 0.71 -16.34
CA THR A 7 -19.23 0.93 -14.95
C THR A 7 -18.39 0.12 -13.96
N VAL A 8 -18.12 -1.16 -14.25
CA VAL A 8 -17.34 -2.03 -13.36
C VAL A 8 -15.92 -1.52 -13.18
N PRO A 9 -15.14 -1.26 -14.23
CA PRO A 9 -13.80 -0.69 -14.10
C PRO A 9 -13.78 0.66 -13.37
N MET A 10 -14.80 1.49 -13.58
CA MET A 10 -14.91 2.79 -12.89
C MET A 10 -15.14 2.61 -11.39
N ILE A 11 -16.02 1.70 -10.99
CA ILE A 11 -16.26 1.39 -9.56
C ILE A 11 -14.99 0.87 -8.90
N VAL A 12 -14.29 -0.06 -9.55
CA VAL A 12 -13.01 -0.60 -9.06
C VAL A 12 -11.98 0.51 -8.89
N PHE A 13 -11.83 1.35 -9.91
CA PHE A 13 -10.89 2.46 -9.89
C PHE A 13 -11.18 3.41 -8.72
N VAL A 14 -12.43 3.86 -8.57
CA VAL A 14 -12.83 4.75 -7.47
C VAL A 14 -12.59 4.08 -6.11
N GLY A 15 -12.97 2.81 -5.96
CA GLY A 15 -12.78 2.05 -4.74
C GLY A 15 -11.30 1.92 -4.35
N VAL A 16 -10.43 1.57 -5.30
CA VAL A 16 -8.99 1.45 -5.08
C VAL A 16 -8.36 2.83 -4.75
N VAL A 17 -8.76 3.88 -5.47
CA VAL A 17 -8.27 5.24 -5.21
C VAL A 17 -8.69 5.72 -3.81
N LEU A 18 -9.91 5.45 -3.38
CA LEU A 18 -10.35 5.76 -2.01
C LEU A 18 -9.53 4.99 -0.98
N CYS A 19 -9.27 3.69 -1.18
CA CYS A 19 -8.40 2.90 -0.32
C CYS A 19 -6.98 3.48 -0.28
N TRP A 20 -6.45 3.94 -1.43
CA TRP A 20 -5.15 4.60 -1.49
C TRP A 20 -5.10 5.89 -0.67
N PHE A 21 -6.13 6.73 -0.71
CA PHE A 21 -6.21 7.92 0.13
C PHE A 21 -6.28 7.57 1.62
N VAL A 22 -7.05 6.54 2.00
CA VAL A 22 -7.08 6.06 3.39
C VAL A 22 -5.71 5.54 3.80
N PHE A 23 -5.04 4.77 2.94
CA PHE A 23 -3.68 4.31 3.17
C PHE A 23 -2.70 5.48 3.38
N ALA A 24 -2.72 6.48 2.52
CA ALA A 24 -1.91 7.67 2.66
C ALA A 24 -2.20 8.41 3.98
N ALA A 25 -3.48 8.54 4.35
CA ALA A 25 -3.90 9.18 5.59
C ALA A 25 -3.36 8.47 6.84
N VAL A 26 -3.22 7.14 6.82
CA VAL A 26 -2.62 6.37 7.93
C VAL A 26 -1.21 6.89 8.26
N PHE A 27 -0.45 7.29 7.25
CA PHE A 27 0.92 7.79 7.43
C PHE A 27 0.99 9.29 7.65
N LEU A 28 0.16 10.07 6.95
CA LEU A 28 0.18 11.53 7.00
C LEU A 28 -0.44 12.10 8.27
N LEU A 29 -1.56 11.52 8.73
CA LEU A 29 -2.29 11.99 9.91
C LEU A 29 -1.74 11.44 11.23
N ARG A 30 -0.79 10.52 11.16
CA ARG A 30 -0.20 9.95 12.36
C ARG A 30 0.61 11.01 13.11
N LYS A 31 0.24 11.24 14.38
CA LYS A 31 1.07 12.03 15.30
C LYS A 31 2.42 11.31 15.44
N LYS A 32 3.50 11.98 15.05
CA LYS A 32 4.87 11.45 15.23
C LYS A 32 5.14 11.39 16.74
N PRO A 33 5.28 10.21 17.34
CA PRO A 33 5.70 10.14 18.74
C PRO A 33 7.10 10.73 18.89
N PRO A 34 7.47 11.24 20.10
CA PRO A 34 8.83 11.66 20.34
C PRO A 34 9.78 10.51 19.99
N GLN A 35 10.71 10.82 19.08
CA GLN A 35 11.58 9.80 18.52
C GLN A 35 12.79 9.64 19.43
N PRO A 36 13.15 8.41 19.82
CA PRO A 36 14.40 8.18 20.50
C PRO A 36 15.57 8.61 19.62
N PRO A 37 16.74 8.97 20.19
CA PRO A 37 17.89 9.42 19.44
C PRO A 37 18.31 8.39 18.39
N GLU A 38 18.54 8.87 17.16
CA GLU A 38 18.99 8.02 16.05
C GLU A 38 20.43 7.57 16.31
N ARG A 39 20.65 6.27 16.45
CA ARG A 39 21.97 5.69 16.60
C ARG A 39 22.72 5.56 15.27
N LYS A 40 22.01 5.28 14.19
CA LYS A 40 22.56 5.19 12.84
C LYS A 40 21.46 5.36 11.79
N ARG A 41 21.72 6.21 10.80
CA ARG A 41 20.84 6.37 9.62
C ARG A 41 21.55 5.83 8.38
N ASP A 42 20.89 4.92 7.67
CA ASP A 42 21.41 4.42 6.40
C ASP A 42 21.04 5.37 5.26
N ARG A 43 22.06 6.07 4.71
CA ARG A 43 21.88 6.97 3.57
C ARG A 43 21.54 6.22 2.27
N ALA A 44 21.87 4.93 2.17
CA ALA A 44 21.57 4.13 0.99
C ALA A 44 20.07 3.92 0.79
N SER A 45 19.26 4.06 1.84
CA SER A 45 17.78 3.97 1.72
C SER A 45 17.18 5.02 0.77
N ILE A 46 17.88 6.15 0.52
CA ILE A 46 17.45 7.18 -0.42
C ILE A 46 17.42 6.65 -1.85
N TYR A 47 18.37 5.81 -2.24
CA TYR A 47 18.40 5.20 -3.59
C TYR A 47 17.16 4.33 -3.84
N GLY A 48 16.70 3.58 -2.81
CA GLY A 48 15.46 2.79 -2.90
C GLY A 48 14.23 3.67 -3.15
N ILE A 49 14.13 4.79 -2.44
CA ILE A 49 13.01 5.74 -2.60
C ILE A 49 13.02 6.38 -4.00
N VAL A 50 14.20 6.78 -4.49
CA VAL A 50 14.36 7.35 -5.84
C VAL A 50 14.00 6.33 -6.90
N LEU A 51 14.46 5.09 -6.77
CA LEU A 51 14.16 4.00 -7.71
C LEU A 51 12.65 3.69 -7.73
N GLN A 52 12.01 3.66 -6.57
CA GLN A 52 10.57 3.47 -6.46
C GLN A 52 9.80 4.62 -7.13
N GLY A 53 10.23 5.88 -6.90
CA GLY A 53 9.66 7.04 -7.57
C GLY A 53 9.80 7.01 -9.08
N ALA A 54 10.97 6.59 -9.59
CA ALA A 54 11.21 6.39 -11.02
C ALA A 54 10.30 5.29 -11.60
N GLY A 55 10.12 4.17 -10.88
CA GLY A 55 9.19 3.10 -11.27
C GLY A 55 7.74 3.59 -11.40
N TYR A 56 7.27 4.37 -10.44
CA TYR A 56 5.94 4.99 -10.54
C TYR A 56 5.85 5.97 -11.72
N ALA A 57 6.85 6.82 -11.92
CA ALA A 57 6.87 7.76 -13.04
C ALA A 57 6.81 7.04 -14.40
N LEU A 58 7.54 5.95 -14.57
CA LEU A 58 7.48 5.11 -15.77
C LEU A 58 6.10 4.48 -15.95
N ALA A 59 5.50 3.94 -14.89
CA ALA A 59 4.16 3.35 -14.94
C ALA A 59 3.10 4.38 -15.38
N TRP A 60 3.21 5.62 -14.89
CA TRP A 60 2.30 6.72 -15.26
C TRP A 60 2.60 7.33 -16.64
N ALA A 61 3.82 7.19 -17.15
CA ALA A 61 4.19 7.66 -18.49
C ALA A 61 3.56 6.81 -19.62
N VAL A 62 3.14 5.57 -19.32
CA VAL A 62 2.46 4.72 -20.29
C VAL A 62 1.02 5.20 -20.49
N HIS A 63 0.79 5.94 -21.58
CA HIS A 63 -0.53 6.42 -21.93
C HIS A 63 -1.39 5.28 -22.46
N ARG A 64 -2.55 5.08 -21.84
CA ARG A 64 -3.56 4.08 -22.24
C ARG A 64 -4.93 4.73 -22.32
N PRO A 65 -5.83 4.22 -23.17
CA PRO A 65 -7.23 4.61 -23.10
C PRO A 65 -7.79 4.32 -21.71
N TYR A 66 -8.51 5.29 -21.15
CA TYR A 66 -9.11 5.14 -19.82
C TYR A 66 -10.02 3.91 -19.78
N PHE A 67 -9.91 3.15 -18.69
CA PHE A 67 -10.73 1.95 -18.43
C PHE A 67 -10.65 0.84 -19.50
N SER A 68 -9.58 0.82 -20.29
CA SER A 68 -9.34 -0.27 -21.22
C SER A 68 -8.63 -1.45 -20.55
N PRO A 69 -9.11 -2.68 -20.70
CA PRO A 69 -8.43 -3.85 -20.16
C PRO A 69 -7.10 -4.09 -20.88
N ILE A 70 -6.10 -4.59 -20.13
CA ILE A 70 -4.79 -4.97 -20.71
C ILE A 70 -4.95 -6.19 -21.61
N VAL A 71 -5.78 -7.13 -21.16
CA VAL A 71 -6.14 -8.34 -21.86
C VAL A 71 -7.66 -8.42 -21.88
N PRO A 72 -8.29 -8.61 -23.03
CA PRO A 72 -9.73 -8.81 -23.10
C PRO A 72 -10.08 -10.12 -22.38
N LEU A 73 -10.83 -10.00 -21.29
CA LEU A 73 -11.30 -11.11 -20.49
C LEU A 73 -12.80 -11.33 -20.70
N PRO A 74 -13.28 -12.57 -20.58
CA PRO A 74 -14.71 -12.82 -20.54
C PRO A 74 -15.33 -12.14 -19.33
N GLN A 75 -16.55 -11.65 -19.47
CA GLN A 75 -17.27 -10.87 -18.45
C GLN A 75 -17.25 -11.49 -17.03
N PRO A 76 -17.45 -12.82 -16.84
CA PRO A 76 -17.40 -13.41 -15.50
C PRO A 76 -16.01 -13.32 -14.86
N ALA A 77 -14.94 -13.41 -15.64
CA ALA A 77 -13.58 -13.27 -15.15
C ALA A 77 -13.27 -11.80 -14.76
N GLU A 78 -13.76 -10.84 -15.55
CA GLU A 78 -13.64 -9.42 -15.23
C GLU A 78 -14.35 -9.07 -13.93
N VAL A 79 -15.57 -9.55 -13.72
CA VAL A 79 -16.32 -9.34 -12.48
C VAL A 79 -15.62 -10.01 -11.28
N ALA A 80 -15.10 -11.23 -11.45
CA ALA A 80 -14.37 -11.92 -10.39
C ALA A 80 -13.09 -11.17 -9.99
N LEU A 81 -12.32 -10.65 -10.95
CA LEU A 81 -11.15 -9.85 -10.69
C LEU A 81 -11.51 -8.51 -10.01
N ALA A 82 -12.57 -7.86 -10.47
CA ALA A 82 -13.09 -6.64 -9.87
C ALA A 82 -13.47 -6.85 -8.39
N ALA A 83 -14.23 -7.91 -8.11
CA ALA A 83 -14.61 -8.28 -6.74
C ALA A 83 -13.38 -8.57 -5.88
N THR A 84 -12.41 -9.31 -6.42
CA THR A 84 -11.16 -9.61 -5.73
C THR A 84 -10.38 -8.33 -5.40
N ALA A 85 -10.24 -7.41 -6.33
CA ALA A 85 -9.55 -6.13 -6.10
C ALA A 85 -10.26 -5.28 -5.05
N LEU A 86 -11.59 -5.20 -5.08
CA LEU A 86 -12.40 -4.46 -4.12
C LEU A 86 -12.37 -5.07 -2.70
N LEU A 87 -12.07 -6.36 -2.58
CA LEU A 87 -11.87 -7.03 -1.27
C LEU A 87 -10.43 -6.88 -0.79
N LEU A 88 -9.46 -7.08 -1.67
CA LEU A 88 -8.04 -7.02 -1.30
C LEU A 88 -7.60 -5.62 -0.89
N ALA A 89 -8.04 -4.58 -1.59
CA ALA A 89 -7.63 -3.21 -1.29
C ALA A 89 -7.96 -2.77 0.15
N PRO A 90 -9.21 -2.90 0.67
CA PRO A 90 -9.50 -2.56 2.06
C PRO A 90 -8.82 -3.50 3.06
N CYS A 91 -8.67 -4.80 2.74
CA CYS A 91 -7.92 -5.74 3.60
C CYS A 91 -6.46 -5.33 3.73
N SER A 92 -5.84 -4.90 2.64
CA SER A 92 -4.45 -4.41 2.60
C SER A 92 -4.29 -3.15 3.45
N VAL A 93 -5.21 -2.19 3.32
CA VAL A 93 -5.22 -0.97 4.14
C VAL A 93 -5.38 -1.32 5.63
N TRP A 94 -6.30 -2.22 5.95
CA TRP A 94 -6.51 -2.68 7.33
C TRP A 94 -5.27 -3.35 7.89
N LEU A 95 -4.60 -4.23 7.12
CA LEU A 95 -3.38 -4.92 7.52
C LEU A 95 -2.26 -3.93 7.82
N VAL A 96 -2.02 -2.96 6.92
CA VAL A 96 -1.01 -1.93 7.10
C VAL A 96 -1.33 -1.04 8.30
N MET A 97 -2.58 -0.60 8.44
CA MET A 97 -3.01 0.21 9.57
C MET A 97 -2.80 -0.52 10.91
N SER A 98 -3.17 -1.80 10.98
CA SER A 98 -2.98 -2.64 12.15
C SER A 98 -1.48 -2.81 12.45
N ALA A 99 -0.66 -3.11 11.45
CA ALA A 99 0.78 -3.25 11.59
C ALA A 99 1.47 -1.99 12.09
N VAL A 100 1.12 -0.83 11.51
CA VAL A 100 1.66 0.48 11.92
C VAL A 100 1.25 0.85 13.34
N ARG A 101 0.02 0.51 13.75
CA ARG A 101 -0.44 0.70 15.14
C ARG A 101 0.33 -0.18 16.12
N THR A 102 0.55 -1.45 15.78
CA THR A 102 1.30 -2.41 16.61
C THR A 102 2.76 -1.99 16.79
N LEU A 103 3.42 -1.52 15.73
CA LEU A 103 4.81 -1.02 15.83
C LEU A 103 4.93 0.25 16.68
N GLY A 104 3.89 1.04 16.78
CA GLY A 104 3.89 2.23 17.63
C GLY A 104 5.10 3.15 17.36
N LYS A 105 5.91 3.40 18.37
CA LYS A 105 7.09 4.29 18.30
C LYS A 105 8.24 3.71 17.47
N GLN A 106 8.30 2.41 17.27
CA GLN A 106 9.38 1.73 16.54
C GLN A 106 9.25 1.87 15.01
N TRP A 107 8.08 2.28 14.52
CA TRP A 107 7.86 2.44 13.09
C TRP A 107 8.58 3.68 12.53
N SER A 108 9.31 3.52 11.43
CA SER A 108 9.95 4.62 10.69
C SER A 108 10.00 4.31 9.19
N PHE A 109 9.98 5.38 8.34
CA PHE A 109 10.14 5.23 6.89
C PHE A 109 11.56 4.85 6.47
N ALA A 110 12.57 5.29 7.21
CA ALA A 110 13.97 4.99 6.92
C ALA A 110 14.46 3.86 7.81
N ALA A 111 15.33 3.02 7.26
CA ALA A 111 16.03 2.01 8.04
C ALA A 111 16.91 2.70 9.09
N ARG A 112 16.60 2.46 10.37
CA ARG A 112 17.35 3.00 11.51
C ARG A 112 17.32 2.02 12.67
N LEU A 113 18.39 2.01 13.44
CA LEU A 113 18.44 1.36 14.74
C LEU A 113 18.06 2.37 15.81
N VAL A 114 17.13 1.98 16.66
CA VAL A 114 16.63 2.77 17.80
C VAL A 114 17.16 2.11 19.06
N ASP A 115 17.53 2.91 20.05
CA ASP A 115 17.80 2.36 21.37
C ASP A 115 16.53 1.72 21.93
N GLU A 116 16.66 0.54 22.58
CA GLU A 116 15.53 -0.29 23.06
C GLU A 116 14.70 -0.97 21.94
N HIS A 117 15.34 -1.33 20.82
CA HIS A 117 14.65 -2.08 19.78
C HIS A 117 14.16 -3.44 20.30
N ARG A 118 12.83 -3.60 20.43
CA ARG A 118 12.18 -4.86 20.81
C ARG A 118 11.58 -5.52 19.57
N LEU A 119 11.76 -6.82 19.48
CA LEU A 119 11.09 -7.60 18.44
C LEU A 119 9.57 -7.59 18.71
N VAL A 120 8.81 -7.05 17.76
CA VAL A 120 7.35 -7.04 17.82
C VAL A 120 6.83 -8.34 17.24
N ILE A 121 6.15 -9.12 18.07
CA ILE A 121 5.55 -10.43 17.73
C ILE A 121 4.03 -10.42 17.96
N GLU A 122 3.44 -9.27 18.20
CA GLU A 122 2.00 -9.12 18.51
C GLU A 122 1.21 -8.65 17.28
N GLY A 123 -0.11 -8.80 17.33
CA GLY A 123 -1.01 -8.38 16.27
C GLY A 123 -0.72 -9.09 14.94
N PRO A 124 -0.69 -8.37 13.81
CA PRO A 124 -0.43 -8.99 12.50
C PRO A 124 0.98 -9.61 12.37
N TYR A 125 1.93 -9.22 13.24
CA TYR A 125 3.27 -9.80 13.27
C TYR A 125 3.33 -11.24 13.78
N GLN A 126 2.24 -11.74 14.37
CA GLN A 126 2.12 -13.16 14.73
C GLN A 126 1.97 -14.06 13.50
N TRP A 127 1.34 -13.54 12.45
CA TRP A 127 1.00 -14.31 11.24
C TRP A 127 1.95 -14.01 10.08
N VAL A 128 2.38 -12.77 9.97
CA VAL A 128 3.21 -12.32 8.85
C VAL A 128 4.40 -11.52 9.39
N ARG A 129 5.62 -11.89 8.99
CA ARG A 129 6.84 -11.20 9.44
C ARG A 129 6.90 -9.74 9.02
N ASN A 130 6.38 -9.43 7.83
CA ASN A 130 6.40 -8.09 7.25
C ASN A 130 5.01 -7.65 6.79
N PRO A 131 4.04 -7.45 7.71
CA PRO A 131 2.65 -7.18 7.35
C PRO A 131 2.47 -5.86 6.57
N ILE A 132 3.34 -4.86 6.78
CA ILE A 132 3.31 -3.60 6.03
C ILE A 132 3.62 -3.88 4.55
N TYR A 133 4.71 -4.60 4.24
CA TYR A 133 5.04 -4.94 2.87
C TYR A 133 4.01 -5.86 2.23
N THR A 134 3.47 -6.82 2.98
CA THR A 134 2.38 -7.68 2.50
C THR A 134 1.15 -6.85 2.10
N GLY A 135 0.75 -5.89 2.94
CA GLY A 135 -0.35 -5.00 2.61
C GLY A 135 -0.05 -4.00 1.49
N MET A 136 1.21 -3.73 1.17
CA MET A 136 1.59 -2.88 0.02
C MET A 136 1.56 -3.65 -1.31
N LEU A 137 1.54 -4.98 -1.28
CA LEU A 137 1.47 -5.83 -2.47
C LEU A 137 0.04 -6.19 -2.87
N GLY A 138 -0.95 -6.03 -2.00
CA GLY A 138 -2.37 -6.24 -2.29
C GLY A 138 -3.05 -4.95 -2.70
#